data_6c5c48a0f37deda214fd4172803a091b
#
_entry.id   6c5c48a0f37deda214fd4172803a091b
#
_cell.length_a   1.000
_cell.length_b   1.000
_cell.length_c   1.000
_cell.angle_alpha   90.00
_cell.angle_beta   90.00
_cell.angle_gamma   90.00
#
_symmetry.space_group_name_H-M   'P 1'
#
loop_
_entity.id
_entity.type
_entity.pdbx_description
1 polymer ?
#
loop_
_entity_poly.entity_id
_entity_poly.type
_entity_poly.pdbx_seq_one_letter_code
_entity_poly.pdbx_strand_id
1 'polypeptide(L)'
;MSGSIENYRKMVEQPWGRMFYDQIFTQLDISNDKRSKILDFGAGFCITADHYAAHHDVTAVEPNEEMYSLRVSENDYTLVADGIDHLKSIPENSFDIVICHNVLEYTDDKEEILVQLKRVLKPGGKLSVVKHNLCGRVFGSAVLADDPKTALDLLSDDNTEDSMFGNRNVYSGEELTAYLGKEMKLENVFGIRAFFGLSSNNEIKYTDEWYLPMLELETKASTMDEFRKVAFFNHLLFRKEA
;
A
#
# COMPACT_ATOMS: atom_id res chain seq x y z
N MET A 1 -16.52 15.40 -8.89
CA MET A 1 -15.32 14.72 -8.35
C MET A 1 -15.50 14.32 -6.89
N SER A 2 -16.04 15.17 -5.99
CA SER A 2 -16.30 14.82 -4.56
C SER A 2 -17.06 13.49 -4.35
N GLY A 3 -18.16 13.26 -5.07
CA GLY A 3 -18.91 12.00 -4.95
C GLY A 3 -18.12 10.72 -5.31
N SER A 4 -17.02 10.85 -6.03
CA SER A 4 -16.10 9.76 -6.38
C SER A 4 -15.22 9.36 -5.18
N ILE A 5 -14.66 10.33 -4.45
CA ILE A 5 -13.80 10.07 -3.27
C ILE A 5 -14.63 9.55 -2.09
N GLU A 6 -15.83 10.12 -1.85
CA GLU A 6 -16.75 9.60 -0.84
C GLU A 6 -17.17 8.14 -1.13
N ASN A 7 -17.44 7.82 -2.39
CA ASN A 7 -17.74 6.44 -2.78
C ASN A 7 -16.55 5.52 -2.56
N TYR A 8 -15.33 5.98 -2.90
CA TYR A 8 -14.10 5.22 -2.63
C TYR A 8 -13.90 5.00 -1.12
N ARG A 9 -14.16 6.01 -0.27
CA ARG A 9 -14.10 5.86 1.18
C ARG A 9 -15.04 4.75 1.67
N LYS A 10 -16.30 4.75 1.19
CA LYS A 10 -17.27 3.68 1.51
C LYS A 10 -16.82 2.31 1.00
N MET A 11 -16.20 2.25 -0.19
CA MET A 11 -15.66 0.99 -0.71
C MET A 11 -14.52 0.46 0.16
N VAL A 12 -13.64 1.30 0.66
CA VAL A 12 -12.53 0.91 1.56
C VAL A 12 -13.03 0.33 2.89
N GLU A 13 -14.25 0.71 3.33
CA GLU A 13 -14.90 0.15 4.52
C GLU A 13 -15.51 -1.25 4.27
N GLN A 14 -15.61 -1.70 3.02
CA GLN A 14 -16.10 -3.03 2.70
C GLN A 14 -15.10 -4.13 3.11
N PRO A 15 -15.54 -5.41 3.18
CA PRO A 15 -14.68 -6.51 3.60
C PRO A 15 -13.35 -6.63 2.82
N TRP A 16 -13.31 -6.17 1.58
CA TRP A 16 -12.07 -6.20 0.81
C TRP A 16 -11.02 -5.19 1.32
N GLY A 17 -11.46 -4.02 1.80
CA GLY A 17 -10.57 -3.03 2.41
C GLY A 17 -10.11 -3.51 3.79
N ARG A 18 -11.02 -4.07 4.61
CA ARG A 18 -10.65 -4.72 5.87
C ARG A 18 -9.57 -5.78 5.62
N MET A 19 -9.76 -6.70 4.67
CA MET A 19 -8.77 -7.73 4.32
C MET A 19 -7.43 -7.14 3.87
N PHE A 20 -7.45 -6.07 3.11
CA PHE A 20 -6.24 -5.38 2.66
C PHE A 20 -5.43 -4.83 3.84
N TYR A 21 -6.08 -4.10 4.75
CA TYR A 21 -5.39 -3.50 5.90
C TYR A 21 -4.97 -4.54 6.94
N ASP A 22 -5.81 -5.52 7.26
CA ASP A 22 -5.46 -6.60 8.21
C ASP A 22 -4.22 -7.38 7.75
N GLN A 23 -4.08 -7.65 6.43
CA GLN A 23 -2.87 -8.26 5.88
C GLN A 23 -1.66 -7.34 5.99
N ILE A 24 -1.78 -6.05 5.66
CA ILE A 24 -0.68 -5.08 5.77
C ILE A 24 -0.18 -5.01 7.21
N PHE A 25 -1.08 -4.87 8.18
CA PHE A 25 -0.71 -4.75 9.59
C PHE A 25 -0.02 -6.01 10.11
N THR A 26 -0.49 -7.19 9.68
CA THR A 26 0.16 -8.47 9.99
C THR A 26 1.54 -8.60 9.36
N GLN A 27 1.71 -8.15 8.11
CA GLN A 27 2.96 -8.27 7.36
C GLN A 27 4.02 -7.24 7.78
N LEU A 28 3.61 -6.02 8.12
CA LEU A 28 4.52 -4.96 8.56
C LEU A 28 4.88 -5.07 10.04
N ASP A 29 4.27 -5.90 10.80
CA ASP A 29 4.51 -6.25 12.20
C ASP A 29 5.51 -5.32 12.94
N ILE A 30 4.98 -4.22 13.49
CA ILE A 30 5.76 -3.23 14.25
C ILE A 30 5.60 -3.54 15.73
N SER A 31 6.72 -3.86 16.40
CA SER A 31 6.69 -4.10 17.85
C SER A 31 6.24 -2.85 18.62
N ASN A 32 5.30 -3.03 19.52
CA ASN A 32 4.83 -2.00 20.45
C ASN A 32 5.72 -1.82 21.70
N ASP A 33 6.80 -2.61 21.82
CA ASP A 33 7.71 -2.53 22.97
C ASP A 33 8.49 -1.20 23.02
N LYS A 34 8.63 -0.56 21.86
CA LYS A 34 9.32 0.73 21.73
C LYS A 34 8.53 1.65 20.82
N ARG A 35 8.30 2.87 21.28
CA ARG A 35 7.69 3.93 20.46
C ARG A 35 8.61 4.31 19.29
N SER A 36 8.14 4.12 18.07
CA SER A 36 8.86 4.41 16.82
C SER A 36 8.33 5.70 16.21
N LYS A 37 9.19 6.41 15.46
CA LYS A 37 8.77 7.50 14.58
C LYS A 37 8.44 6.94 13.19
N ILE A 38 7.21 7.12 12.75
CA ILE A 38 6.68 6.57 11.51
C ILE A 38 6.26 7.72 10.57
N LEU A 39 6.68 7.66 9.32
CA LEU A 39 6.16 8.48 8.23
C LEU A 39 5.21 7.64 7.39
N ASP A 40 3.97 8.08 7.22
CA ASP A 40 3.00 7.54 6.26
C ASP A 40 2.87 8.55 5.10
N PHE A 41 3.53 8.28 3.99
CA PHE A 41 3.59 9.15 2.82
C PHE A 41 2.56 8.73 1.77
N GLY A 42 1.66 9.65 1.41
CA GLY A 42 0.46 9.37 0.62
C GLY A 42 -0.59 8.66 1.47
N ALA A 43 -0.85 9.21 2.66
CA ALA A 43 -1.65 8.54 3.70
C ALA A 43 -3.14 8.36 3.33
N GLY A 44 -3.64 9.05 2.31
CA GLY A 44 -5.01 8.97 1.84
C GLY A 44 -6.03 9.25 2.95
N PHE A 45 -6.84 8.27 3.30
CA PHE A 45 -7.78 8.36 4.43
C PHE A 45 -7.13 8.15 5.81
N CYS A 46 -5.80 8.13 5.89
CA CYS A 46 -5.00 7.97 7.10
C CYS A 46 -5.30 6.70 7.93
N ILE A 47 -5.84 5.65 7.33
CA ILE A 47 -6.17 4.40 8.04
C ILE A 47 -4.91 3.76 8.63
N THR A 48 -3.82 3.72 7.87
CA THR A 48 -2.53 3.20 8.33
C THR A 48 -1.91 4.08 9.40
N ALA A 49 -1.94 5.40 9.19
CA ALA A 49 -1.45 6.38 10.16
C ALA A 49 -2.19 6.25 11.50
N ASP A 50 -3.52 6.21 11.48
CA ASP A 50 -4.36 6.09 12.67
C ASP A 50 -4.06 4.78 13.42
N HIS A 51 -4.00 3.65 12.70
CA HIS A 51 -3.70 2.35 13.30
C HIS A 51 -2.39 2.36 14.11
N TYR A 52 -1.30 2.87 13.53
CA TYR A 52 0.00 2.89 14.21
C TYR A 52 0.12 3.99 15.26
N ALA A 53 -0.67 5.06 15.16
CA ALA A 53 -0.67 6.15 16.12
C ALA A 53 -1.13 5.72 17.53
N ALA A 54 -1.85 4.62 17.65
CA ALA A 54 -2.21 4.03 18.94
C ALA A 54 -0.97 3.75 19.84
N HIS A 55 0.20 3.48 19.23
CA HIS A 55 1.41 3.08 19.97
C HIS A 55 2.69 3.82 19.54
N HIS A 56 2.65 4.59 18.44
CA HIS A 56 3.83 5.20 17.81
C HIS A 56 3.63 6.69 17.53
N ASP A 57 4.72 7.41 17.24
CA ASP A 57 4.70 8.80 16.79
C ASP A 57 4.56 8.82 15.26
N VAL A 58 3.38 9.13 14.75
CA VAL A 58 3.07 9.07 13.32
C VAL A 58 2.95 10.46 12.71
N THR A 59 3.59 10.66 11.57
CA THR A 59 3.37 11.78 10.67
C THR A 59 2.76 11.25 9.38
N ALA A 60 1.53 11.68 9.08
CA ALA A 60 0.81 11.40 7.84
C ALA A 60 0.97 12.57 6.88
N VAL A 61 1.41 12.30 5.65
CA VAL A 61 1.54 13.29 4.57
C VAL A 61 0.57 12.93 3.46
N GLU A 62 -0.37 13.82 3.14
CA GLU A 62 -1.38 13.63 2.11
C GLU A 62 -1.73 14.96 1.44
N PRO A 63 -1.48 15.13 0.13
CA PRO A 63 -1.77 16.37 -0.58
C PRO A 63 -3.25 16.55 -0.94
N ASN A 64 -4.03 15.46 -1.04
CA ASN A 64 -5.41 15.53 -1.51
C ASN A 64 -6.37 15.87 -0.38
N GLU A 65 -6.92 17.09 -0.40
CA GLU A 65 -7.85 17.59 0.60
C GLU A 65 -9.12 16.75 0.70
N GLU A 66 -9.67 16.27 -0.42
CA GLU A 66 -10.87 15.43 -0.42
C GLU A 66 -10.60 14.10 0.31
N MET A 67 -9.37 13.56 0.23
CA MET A 67 -8.97 12.33 0.93
C MET A 67 -8.82 12.58 2.44
N TYR A 68 -7.97 13.53 2.84
CA TYR A 68 -7.71 13.73 4.26
C TYR A 68 -8.87 14.37 5.02
N SER A 69 -9.84 15.01 4.33
CA SER A 69 -11.09 15.47 4.96
C SER A 69 -11.98 14.32 5.45
N LEU A 70 -11.87 13.16 4.81
CA LEU A 70 -12.60 11.92 5.15
C LEU A 70 -11.72 10.94 5.95
N ARG A 71 -10.63 11.42 6.55
CA ARG A 71 -9.66 10.58 7.25
C ARG A 71 -10.22 9.92 8.50
N VAL A 72 -9.62 8.80 8.88
CA VAL A 72 -9.73 8.23 10.22
C VAL A 72 -8.86 9.04 11.18
N SER A 73 -9.36 9.36 12.36
CA SER A 73 -8.66 10.15 13.39
C SER A 73 -9.13 9.76 14.80
N GLU A 74 -9.11 8.45 15.07
CA GLU A 74 -9.41 7.91 16.40
C GLU A 74 -8.21 8.03 17.35
N ASN A 75 -7.00 8.03 16.76
CA ASN A 75 -5.74 8.19 17.47
C ASN A 75 -5.06 9.51 17.08
N ASP A 76 -4.11 9.97 17.88
CA ASP A 76 -3.43 11.26 17.71
C ASP A 76 -2.19 11.10 16.82
N TYR A 77 -2.20 11.70 15.63
CA TYR A 77 -1.08 11.77 14.70
C TYR A 77 -0.97 13.16 14.06
N THR A 78 0.22 13.49 13.57
CA THR A 78 0.43 14.74 12.84
C THR A 78 0.02 14.56 11.38
N LEU A 79 -0.98 15.34 10.92
CA LEU A 79 -1.33 15.42 9.50
C LEU A 79 -0.64 16.63 8.85
N VAL A 80 0.00 16.38 7.70
CA VAL A 80 0.61 17.41 6.85
C VAL A 80 -0.08 17.38 5.48
N ALA A 81 -0.80 18.44 5.16
CA ALA A 81 -1.51 18.63 3.88
C ALA A 81 -0.51 19.09 2.80
N ASP A 82 0.38 18.22 2.37
CA ASP A 82 1.46 18.52 1.41
C ASP A 82 1.90 17.19 0.76
N GLY A 83 2.84 17.26 -0.17
CA GLY A 83 3.39 16.13 -0.92
C GLY A 83 4.91 16.05 -0.83
N ILE A 84 5.54 15.91 -2.00
CA ILE A 84 7.00 15.74 -2.13
C ILE A 84 7.80 16.92 -1.57
N ASP A 85 7.27 18.14 -1.60
CA ASP A 85 7.98 19.32 -1.10
C ASP A 85 8.15 19.26 0.42
N HIS A 86 7.13 18.81 1.15
CA HIS A 86 7.29 18.53 2.57
C HIS A 86 8.32 17.43 2.81
N LEU A 87 8.24 16.33 2.05
CA LEU A 87 9.19 15.20 2.17
C LEU A 87 10.63 15.66 1.99
N LYS A 88 10.90 16.58 1.03
CA LYS A 88 12.22 17.20 0.81
C LYS A 88 12.69 18.05 2.00
N SER A 89 11.78 18.68 2.72
CA SER A 89 12.08 19.56 3.87
C SER A 89 12.45 18.78 5.15
N ILE A 90 12.07 17.50 5.23
CA ILE A 90 12.36 16.66 6.39
C ILE A 90 13.88 16.40 6.48
N PRO A 91 14.49 16.51 7.66
CA PRO A 91 15.90 16.14 7.85
C PRO A 91 16.16 14.67 7.51
N GLU A 92 17.36 14.36 7.05
CA GLU A 92 17.75 12.96 6.84
C GLU A 92 17.73 12.15 8.14
N ASN A 93 17.51 10.84 8.03
CA ASN A 93 17.53 9.91 9.17
C ASN A 93 16.53 10.29 10.30
N SER A 94 15.34 10.78 9.94
CA SER A 94 14.32 11.25 10.89
C SER A 94 13.39 10.15 11.39
N PHE A 95 13.10 9.12 10.57
CA PHE A 95 12.09 8.11 10.84
C PHE A 95 12.70 6.71 11.00
N ASP A 96 12.10 5.93 11.92
CA ASP A 96 12.43 4.53 12.12
C ASP A 96 11.75 3.65 11.06
N ILE A 97 10.56 4.06 10.61
CA ILE A 97 9.75 3.37 9.61
C ILE A 97 9.18 4.40 8.65
N VAL A 98 9.19 4.06 7.38
CA VAL A 98 8.57 4.85 6.30
C VAL A 98 7.59 3.94 5.56
N ILE A 99 6.38 4.41 5.36
CA ILE A 99 5.27 3.72 4.69
C ILE A 99 4.92 4.51 3.42
N CYS A 100 4.76 3.80 2.31
CA CYS A 100 4.35 4.36 1.02
C CYS A 100 3.48 3.32 0.29
N HIS A 101 2.18 3.37 0.50
CA HIS A 101 1.24 2.35 0.03
C HIS A 101 0.34 2.87 -1.08
N ASN A 102 0.39 2.26 -2.27
CA ASN A 102 -0.41 2.62 -3.45
C ASN A 102 -0.28 4.11 -3.83
N VAL A 103 0.94 4.64 -3.85
CA VAL A 103 1.25 6.04 -4.17
C VAL A 103 2.01 6.17 -5.49
N LEU A 104 3.06 5.36 -5.64
CA LEU A 104 4.05 5.52 -6.73
C LEU A 104 3.47 5.26 -8.11
N GLU A 105 2.33 4.58 -8.20
CA GLU A 105 1.60 4.35 -9.44
C GLU A 105 0.92 5.61 -9.99
N TYR A 106 0.67 6.60 -9.14
CA TYR A 106 -0.13 7.80 -9.45
C TYR A 106 0.70 9.07 -9.56
N THR A 107 2.02 8.94 -9.67
CA THR A 107 2.95 10.07 -9.77
C THR A 107 4.01 9.84 -10.83
N ASP A 108 4.42 10.93 -11.50
CA ASP A 108 5.56 10.95 -12.41
C ASP A 108 6.90 11.08 -11.64
N ASP A 109 6.85 11.56 -10.38
CA ASP A 109 8.02 11.83 -9.53
C ASP A 109 8.50 10.60 -8.73
N LYS A 110 8.13 9.41 -9.17
CA LYS A 110 8.37 8.12 -8.48
C LYS A 110 9.82 7.95 -8.00
N GLU A 111 10.79 8.23 -8.89
CA GLU A 111 12.21 8.09 -8.57
C GLU A 111 12.64 9.07 -7.50
N GLU A 112 12.22 10.32 -7.60
CA GLU A 112 12.55 11.35 -6.63
C GLU A 112 11.93 11.04 -5.27
N ILE A 113 10.67 10.61 -5.22
CA ILE A 113 10.01 10.18 -4.00
C ILE A 113 10.80 9.06 -3.34
N LEU A 114 11.20 8.03 -4.07
CA LEU A 114 11.99 6.91 -3.52
C LEU A 114 13.32 7.35 -2.93
N VAL A 115 14.02 8.27 -3.60
CA VAL A 115 15.28 8.86 -3.10
C VAL A 115 15.02 9.58 -1.78
N GLN A 116 13.94 10.37 -1.68
CA GLN A 116 13.62 11.10 -0.47
C GLN A 116 13.14 10.19 0.67
N LEU A 117 12.32 9.18 0.39
CA LEU A 117 11.89 8.19 1.39
C LEU A 117 13.10 7.47 2.01
N LYS A 118 14.06 7.06 1.16
CA LYS A 118 15.33 6.48 1.62
C LYS A 118 16.15 7.47 2.47
N ARG A 119 16.23 8.75 2.07
CA ARG A 119 16.99 9.79 2.78
C ARG A 119 16.46 10.02 4.19
N VAL A 120 15.14 10.13 4.35
CA VAL A 120 14.52 10.41 5.65
C VAL A 120 14.49 9.19 6.58
N LEU A 121 14.69 7.99 6.05
CA LEU A 121 14.75 6.75 6.80
C LEU A 121 16.10 6.62 7.51
N LYS A 122 16.10 6.27 8.80
CA LYS A 122 17.32 6.01 9.59
C LYS A 122 18.05 4.76 9.11
N PRO A 123 19.38 4.67 9.29
CA PRO A 123 20.09 3.40 9.19
C PRO A 123 19.41 2.33 10.07
N GLY A 124 19.24 1.12 9.53
CA GLY A 124 18.48 0.04 10.18
C GLY A 124 16.95 0.19 10.14
N GLY A 125 16.44 1.30 9.62
CA GLY A 125 15.00 1.55 9.49
C GLY A 125 14.34 0.70 8.39
N LYS A 126 13.01 0.57 8.45
CA LYS A 126 12.19 -0.19 7.49
C LYS A 126 11.45 0.75 6.54
N LEU A 127 11.48 0.44 5.24
CA LEU A 127 10.58 1.03 4.23
C LEU A 127 9.56 -0.02 3.80
N SER A 128 8.29 0.32 3.93
CA SER A 128 7.14 -0.50 3.55
C SER A 128 6.50 0.10 2.29
N VAL A 129 6.47 -0.68 1.20
CA VAL A 129 5.87 -0.25 -0.07
C VAL A 129 4.81 -1.26 -0.49
N VAL A 130 3.58 -0.82 -0.69
CA VAL A 130 2.52 -1.62 -1.31
C VAL A 130 2.26 -1.08 -2.70
N LYS A 131 2.15 -1.99 -3.66
CA LYS A 131 1.87 -1.69 -5.07
C LYS A 131 0.87 -2.67 -5.68
N HIS A 132 0.18 -2.21 -6.70
CA HIS A 132 -0.61 -3.13 -7.53
C HIS A 132 0.28 -4.17 -8.20
N ASN A 133 -0.25 -5.39 -8.34
CA ASN A 133 0.42 -6.47 -9.03
C ASN A 133 -0.25 -6.71 -10.39
N LEU A 134 0.53 -6.66 -11.48
CA LEU A 134 0.02 -6.83 -12.85
C LEU A 134 -0.75 -8.14 -13.01
N CYS A 135 -0.21 -9.26 -12.54
CA CYS A 135 -0.89 -10.56 -12.63
C CYS A 135 -2.25 -10.55 -11.94
N GLY A 136 -2.32 -9.98 -10.73
CA GLY A 136 -3.60 -9.84 -10.00
C GLY A 136 -4.61 -8.96 -10.73
N ARG A 137 -4.14 -7.89 -11.38
CA ARG A 137 -4.99 -7.02 -12.22
C ARG A 137 -5.53 -7.76 -13.44
N VAL A 138 -4.67 -8.51 -14.15
CA VAL A 138 -5.08 -9.34 -15.28
C VAL A 138 -6.13 -10.36 -14.86
N PHE A 139 -5.91 -11.05 -13.73
CA PHE A 139 -6.91 -11.98 -13.17
C PHE A 139 -8.21 -11.27 -12.79
N GLY A 140 -8.12 -10.10 -12.17
CA GLY A 140 -9.29 -9.30 -11.80
C GLY A 140 -10.13 -8.92 -13.02
N SER A 141 -9.49 -8.41 -14.07
CA SER A 141 -10.18 -8.03 -15.31
C SER A 141 -10.78 -9.24 -16.01
N ALA A 142 -10.00 -10.31 -16.22
CA ALA A 142 -10.44 -11.48 -16.97
C ALA A 142 -11.54 -12.27 -16.28
N VAL A 143 -11.48 -12.44 -14.93
CA VAL A 143 -12.31 -13.38 -14.18
C VAL A 143 -13.40 -12.67 -13.37
N LEU A 144 -13.09 -11.56 -12.69
CA LEU A 144 -14.07 -10.89 -11.84
C LEU A 144 -14.93 -9.88 -12.60
N ALA A 145 -14.33 -9.20 -13.57
CA ALA A 145 -15.04 -8.23 -14.42
C ALA A 145 -15.60 -8.85 -15.71
N ASP A 146 -15.30 -10.12 -16.02
CA ASP A 146 -15.62 -10.76 -17.29
C ASP A 146 -15.15 -9.95 -18.52
N ASP A 147 -14.02 -9.23 -18.38
CA ASP A 147 -13.45 -8.37 -19.40
C ASP A 147 -12.06 -8.86 -19.87
N PRO A 148 -12.03 -9.88 -20.74
CA PRO A 148 -10.77 -10.40 -21.29
C PRO A 148 -10.06 -9.40 -22.21
N LYS A 149 -10.78 -8.40 -22.74
CA LYS A 149 -10.17 -7.35 -23.58
C LYS A 149 -9.27 -6.46 -22.73
N THR A 150 -9.78 -5.89 -21.66
CA THR A 150 -8.95 -5.13 -20.71
C THR A 150 -7.82 -5.99 -20.13
N ALA A 151 -8.05 -7.28 -19.88
CA ALA A 151 -6.99 -8.19 -19.44
C ALA A 151 -5.86 -8.33 -20.46
N LEU A 152 -6.19 -8.38 -21.78
CA LEU A 152 -5.21 -8.40 -22.85
C LEU A 152 -4.47 -7.06 -22.99
N ASP A 153 -5.18 -5.95 -22.87
CA ASP A 153 -4.60 -4.61 -22.93
C ASP A 153 -3.58 -4.40 -21.79
N LEU A 154 -3.86 -4.96 -20.58
CA LEU A 154 -2.93 -4.96 -19.46
C LEU A 154 -1.63 -5.75 -19.71
N LEU A 155 -1.62 -6.71 -20.59
CA LEU A 155 -0.44 -7.50 -20.97
C LEU A 155 0.36 -6.84 -22.10
N SER A 156 -0.16 -5.78 -22.74
CA SER A 156 0.58 -5.00 -23.73
C SER A 156 1.55 -4.03 -23.06
N ASP A 157 2.60 -3.59 -23.78
CA ASP A 157 3.64 -2.70 -23.24
C ASP A 157 3.14 -1.26 -22.93
N ASP A 158 1.93 -0.88 -23.40
CA ASP A 158 1.30 0.42 -23.13
C ASP A 158 0.47 0.39 -21.83
N ASN A 159 1.11 0.11 -20.71
CA ASN A 159 0.48 -0.16 -19.40
C ASN A 159 0.06 1.10 -18.61
N THR A 160 -0.53 2.10 -19.25
CA THR A 160 -1.20 3.21 -18.56
C THR A 160 -2.70 2.95 -18.50
N GLU A 161 -3.29 2.98 -17.32
CA GLU A 161 -4.74 2.93 -17.13
C GLU A 161 -5.25 4.24 -16.54
N ASP A 162 -6.36 4.72 -17.06
CA ASP A 162 -7.12 5.78 -16.42
C ASP A 162 -7.70 5.29 -15.08
N SER A 163 -7.47 6.05 -14.04
CA SER A 163 -8.06 5.81 -12.72
C SER A 163 -8.65 7.10 -12.16
N MET A 164 -9.40 7.01 -11.07
CA MET A 164 -9.94 8.21 -10.38
C MET A 164 -8.83 9.15 -9.86
N PHE A 165 -7.60 8.65 -9.76
CA PHE A 165 -6.41 9.40 -9.31
C PHE A 165 -5.45 9.78 -10.46
N GLY A 166 -5.90 9.67 -11.72
CA GLY A 166 -5.09 9.90 -12.91
C GLY A 166 -4.57 8.61 -13.54
N ASN A 167 -3.62 8.73 -14.47
CA ASN A 167 -3.00 7.58 -15.13
C ASN A 167 -2.19 6.75 -14.12
N ARG A 168 -2.40 5.45 -14.16
CA ARG A 168 -1.69 4.51 -13.29
C ARG A 168 -0.47 3.96 -14.04
N ASN A 169 0.72 4.25 -13.54
CA ASN A 169 1.96 3.71 -14.05
C ASN A 169 2.27 2.35 -13.39
N VAL A 170 2.48 1.31 -14.20
CA VAL A 170 2.91 0.01 -13.69
C VAL A 170 4.43 0.01 -13.54
N TYR A 171 4.93 -0.54 -12.45
CA TYR A 171 6.35 -0.76 -12.21
C TYR A 171 6.58 -2.10 -11.51
N SER A 172 7.73 -2.71 -11.75
CA SER A 172 8.11 -3.99 -11.16
C SER A 172 8.76 -3.82 -9.78
N GLY A 173 8.84 -4.91 -9.02
CA GLY A 173 9.62 -4.94 -7.76
C GLY A 173 11.12 -4.81 -8.01
N GLU A 174 11.60 -5.28 -9.17
CA GLU A 174 12.98 -5.15 -9.63
C GLU A 174 13.35 -3.70 -9.91
N GLU A 175 12.47 -2.95 -10.62
CA GLU A 175 12.67 -1.51 -10.85
C GLU A 175 12.72 -0.74 -9.53
N LEU A 176 11.80 -1.02 -8.61
CA LEU A 176 11.79 -0.40 -7.29
C LEU A 176 13.10 -0.65 -6.53
N THR A 177 13.59 -1.90 -6.57
CA THR A 177 14.87 -2.28 -5.94
C THR A 177 16.06 -1.57 -6.60
N ALA A 178 16.02 -1.41 -7.92
CA ALA A 178 17.07 -0.72 -8.66
C ALA A 178 17.12 0.79 -8.30
N TYR A 179 15.98 1.46 -8.20
CA TYR A 179 15.92 2.88 -7.78
C TYR A 179 16.38 3.10 -6.33
N LEU A 180 16.02 2.20 -5.42
CA LEU A 180 16.45 2.28 -4.02
C LEU A 180 17.96 2.02 -3.84
N GLY A 181 18.56 1.24 -4.75
CA GLY A 181 19.99 0.97 -4.77
C GLY A 181 20.44 0.02 -3.66
N LYS A 182 21.77 -0.18 -3.58
CA LYS A 182 22.37 -1.20 -2.70
C LYS A 182 22.23 -0.92 -1.20
N GLU A 183 21.95 0.34 -0.83
CA GLU A 183 21.75 0.73 0.57
C GLU A 183 20.41 0.24 1.14
N MET A 184 19.49 -0.21 0.28
CA MET A 184 18.18 -0.72 0.67
C MET A 184 18.08 -2.21 0.34
N LYS A 185 18.15 -3.03 1.36
CA LYS A 185 18.03 -4.49 1.23
C LYS A 185 16.55 -4.89 1.24
N LEU A 186 16.09 -5.54 0.18
CA LEU A 186 14.78 -6.18 0.15
C LEU A 186 14.79 -7.38 1.10
N GLU A 187 13.99 -7.31 2.18
CA GLU A 187 13.88 -8.38 3.18
C GLU A 187 12.76 -9.35 2.85
N ASN A 188 11.60 -8.81 2.46
CA ASN A 188 10.41 -9.62 2.20
C ASN A 188 9.60 -9.05 1.03
N VAL A 189 8.94 -9.96 0.33
CA VAL A 189 7.86 -9.66 -0.61
C VAL A 189 6.67 -10.53 -0.25
N PHE A 190 5.54 -9.90 0.04
CA PHE A 190 4.29 -10.60 0.34
C PHE A 190 3.27 -10.38 -0.77
N GLY A 191 2.36 -11.34 -0.93
CA GLY A 191 1.12 -11.15 -1.65
C GLY A 191 0.03 -10.59 -0.73
N ILE A 192 -0.86 -9.78 -1.26
CA ILE A 192 -2.06 -9.32 -0.57
C ILE A 192 -3.27 -9.68 -1.44
N ARG A 193 -4.24 -10.39 -0.85
CA ARG A 193 -5.49 -10.78 -1.50
C ARG A 193 -5.28 -11.68 -2.73
N ALA A 194 -4.70 -12.87 -2.52
CA ALA A 194 -4.58 -13.89 -3.57
C ALA A 194 -5.90 -14.62 -3.85
N PHE A 195 -6.72 -14.88 -2.82
CA PHE A 195 -7.95 -15.68 -2.90
C PHE A 195 -9.21 -14.87 -2.65
N PHE A 196 -9.17 -13.93 -1.70
CA PHE A 196 -10.33 -13.16 -1.26
C PHE A 196 -11.12 -12.55 -2.41
N GLY A 197 -10.41 -11.95 -3.37
CA GLY A 197 -11.01 -11.32 -4.55
C GLY A 197 -11.67 -12.32 -5.50
N LEU A 198 -11.21 -13.57 -5.55
CA LEU A 198 -11.72 -14.61 -6.45
C LEU A 198 -13.02 -15.24 -5.96
N SER A 199 -13.41 -15.06 -4.71
CA SER A 199 -14.70 -15.52 -4.20
C SER A 199 -15.84 -14.68 -4.77
N SER A 200 -16.79 -15.31 -5.43
CA SER A 200 -17.98 -14.66 -5.99
C SER A 200 -19.10 -14.40 -4.96
N ASN A 201 -19.05 -15.10 -3.81
CA ASN A 201 -20.02 -14.92 -2.73
C ASN A 201 -19.66 -13.71 -1.86
N ASN A 202 -20.24 -12.56 -2.19
CA ASN A 202 -19.93 -11.33 -1.47
C ASN A 202 -20.61 -11.23 -0.09
N GLU A 203 -21.73 -11.90 0.12
CA GLU A 203 -22.48 -11.84 1.39
C GLU A 203 -21.72 -12.55 2.52
N ILE A 204 -21.13 -13.70 2.23
CA ILE A 204 -20.39 -14.49 3.24
C ILE A 204 -19.15 -13.75 3.78
N LYS A 205 -18.61 -12.81 2.99
CA LYS A 205 -17.40 -12.02 3.36
C LYS A 205 -17.62 -11.12 4.58
N TYR A 206 -18.90 -10.85 4.94
CA TYR A 206 -19.25 -10.07 6.13
C TYR A 206 -19.32 -10.93 7.40
N THR A 207 -19.22 -12.27 7.30
CA THR A 207 -19.26 -13.17 8.45
C THR A 207 -17.87 -13.50 8.94
N ASP A 208 -17.67 -13.51 10.25
CA ASP A 208 -16.36 -13.86 10.84
C ASP A 208 -16.01 -15.35 10.62
N GLU A 209 -17.03 -16.24 10.51
CA GLU A 209 -16.82 -17.65 10.20
C GLU A 209 -16.11 -17.88 8.85
N TRP A 210 -16.32 -16.99 7.88
CA TRP A 210 -15.62 -17.05 6.60
C TRP A 210 -14.38 -16.16 6.59
N TYR A 211 -14.48 -14.97 7.17
CA TYR A 211 -13.44 -13.95 7.10
C TYR A 211 -12.16 -14.36 7.82
N LEU A 212 -12.26 -14.88 9.05
CA LEU A 212 -11.08 -15.23 9.84
C LEU A 212 -10.27 -16.39 9.23
N PRO A 213 -10.89 -17.51 8.80
CA PRO A 213 -10.16 -18.54 8.05
C PRO A 213 -9.57 -18.05 6.72
N MET A 214 -10.25 -17.12 6.03
CA MET A 214 -9.71 -16.54 4.80
C MET A 214 -8.49 -15.65 5.09
N LEU A 215 -8.51 -14.84 6.14
CA LEU A 215 -7.36 -14.03 6.57
C LEU A 215 -6.17 -14.93 6.95
N GLU A 216 -6.42 -16.04 7.65
CA GLU A 216 -5.37 -17.02 7.96
C GLU A 216 -4.78 -17.66 6.69
N LEU A 217 -5.62 -18.03 5.72
CA LEU A 217 -5.20 -18.58 4.43
C LEU A 217 -4.34 -17.56 3.66
N GLU A 218 -4.83 -16.33 3.51
CA GLU A 218 -4.14 -15.24 2.84
C GLU A 218 -2.78 -14.96 3.49
N THR A 219 -2.72 -14.93 4.82
CA THR A 219 -1.49 -14.72 5.58
C THR A 219 -0.47 -15.82 5.32
N LYS A 220 -0.88 -17.09 5.38
CA LYS A 220 -0.01 -18.24 5.11
C LYS A 220 0.49 -18.28 3.67
N ALA A 221 -0.39 -17.97 2.72
CA ALA A 221 -0.06 -17.98 1.29
C ALA A 221 0.78 -16.76 0.86
N SER A 222 0.79 -15.68 1.63
CA SER A 222 1.38 -14.39 1.24
C SER A 222 2.87 -14.47 0.88
N THR A 223 3.61 -15.42 1.44
CA THR A 223 5.04 -15.64 1.18
C THR A 223 5.31 -16.76 0.16
N MET A 224 4.29 -17.52 -0.23
CA MET A 224 4.42 -18.62 -1.20
C MET A 224 4.43 -18.03 -2.62
N ASP A 225 5.47 -18.34 -3.38
CA ASP A 225 5.71 -17.76 -4.72
C ASP A 225 4.54 -17.91 -5.68
N GLU A 226 3.89 -19.09 -5.67
CA GLU A 226 2.77 -19.42 -6.54
C GLU A 226 1.58 -18.48 -6.33
N PHE A 227 1.28 -18.13 -5.07
CA PHE A 227 0.14 -17.27 -4.71
C PHE A 227 0.51 -15.80 -4.70
N ARG A 228 1.73 -15.46 -4.22
CA ARG A 228 2.24 -14.10 -4.22
C ARG A 228 2.28 -13.49 -5.62
N LYS A 229 2.65 -14.27 -6.63
CA LYS A 229 2.74 -13.82 -8.02
C LYS A 229 1.39 -13.46 -8.64
N VAL A 230 0.30 -14.01 -8.14
CA VAL A 230 -1.06 -13.76 -8.65
C VAL A 230 -1.93 -12.94 -7.69
N ALA A 231 -1.42 -12.59 -6.53
CA ALA A 231 -2.12 -11.71 -5.59
C ALA A 231 -2.43 -10.34 -6.21
N PHE A 232 -3.46 -9.65 -5.73
CA PHE A 232 -3.87 -8.35 -6.28
C PHE A 232 -2.86 -7.24 -6.02
N PHE A 233 -2.11 -7.33 -4.89
CA PHE A 233 -1.06 -6.40 -4.57
C PHE A 233 0.19 -7.15 -4.13
N ASN A 234 1.34 -6.48 -4.25
CA ASN A 234 2.57 -6.91 -3.60
C ASN A 234 2.95 -5.89 -2.52
N HIS A 235 3.35 -6.40 -1.37
CA HIS A 235 3.90 -5.63 -0.28
C HIS A 235 5.39 -5.95 -0.14
N LEU A 236 6.25 -4.95 -0.35
CA LEU A 236 7.69 -5.07 -0.31
C LEU A 236 8.22 -4.40 0.96
N LEU A 237 8.98 -5.13 1.74
CA LEU A 237 9.67 -4.61 2.91
C LEU A 237 11.16 -4.51 2.64
N PHE A 238 11.68 -3.30 2.76
CA PHE A 238 13.11 -3.00 2.65
C PHE A 238 13.67 -2.57 4.00
N ARG A 239 14.95 -2.85 4.19
CA ARG A 239 15.74 -2.33 5.31
C ARG A 239 16.87 -1.47 4.79
N LYS A 240 17.04 -0.28 5.37
CA LYS A 240 18.21 0.56 5.10
C LYS A 240 19.43 -0.03 5.83
N GLU A 241 20.48 -0.32 5.08
CA GLU A 241 21.73 -0.79 5.69
C GLU A 241 22.37 0.29 6.57
N ALA A 242 23.19 -0.15 7.55
CA ALA A 242 23.80 0.72 8.55
C ALA A 242 25.01 1.48 7.98
#